data_62b1f91a761b2218f00783c2bc7e4806
#
_entry.id   62b1f91a761b2218f00783c2bc7e4806
#
_cell.length_a   1.000
_cell.length_b   1.000
_cell.length_c   1.000
_cell.angle_alpha   90.00
_cell.angle_beta   90.00
_cell.angle_gamma   90.00
#
_symmetry.space_group_name_H-M   'P 1'
#
loop_
_entity.id
_entity.type
_entity.pdbx_description
1 polymer ?
#
loop_
_entity_poly.entity_id
_entity_poly.type
_entity_poly.pdbx_seq_one_letter_code
_entity_poly.pdbx_strand_id
1 'polypeptide(L)'
;MNAVKPKLTFTLLCDDVRQETGGKFSLMGLFETIFAQSFPTVHPRFAVVNEWRGGRGEFLAKTRLLGPDKTSVLAESESKLSLFNETHRHLDISIRFNTTFPVPGTYWLEMLLDGERAGMVPLAVQQAGQQPVH
;
A
#
# COMPACT_ATOMS: atom_id res chain seq x y z
N MET A 1 0.66 -11.47 28.66
CA MET A 1 -0.20 -12.10 27.64
C MET A 1 0.61 -12.27 26.36
N ASN A 2 0.42 -13.38 25.70
CA ASN A 2 1.13 -13.63 24.45
C ASN A 2 0.59 -12.76 23.32
N ALA A 3 1.47 -12.32 22.46
CA ALA A 3 1.07 -11.61 21.24
C ALA A 3 0.30 -12.56 20.32
N VAL A 4 -0.67 -12.00 19.61
CA VAL A 4 -1.42 -12.70 18.57
C VAL A 4 -1.17 -11.97 17.26
N LYS A 5 -0.62 -12.68 16.28
CA LYS A 5 -0.24 -12.09 15.01
C LYS A 5 -1.49 -11.71 14.20
N PRO A 6 -1.60 -10.45 13.77
CA PRO A 6 -2.73 -10.05 12.94
C PRO A 6 -2.60 -10.59 11.53
N LYS A 7 -3.72 -10.59 10.81
CA LYS A 7 -3.76 -10.91 9.39
C LYS A 7 -3.98 -9.66 8.57
N LEU A 8 -3.30 -9.56 7.45
CA LEU A 8 -3.56 -8.53 6.46
C LEU A 8 -4.81 -8.95 5.68
N THR A 9 -5.88 -8.18 5.80
CA THR A 9 -7.16 -8.53 5.17
C THR A 9 -7.34 -7.87 3.82
N PHE A 10 -6.80 -6.65 3.64
CA PHE A 10 -6.78 -6.01 2.32
C PHE A 10 -5.67 -4.97 2.23
N THR A 11 -5.32 -4.65 1.00
CA THR A 11 -4.46 -3.52 0.63
C THR A 11 -5.16 -2.77 -0.49
N LEU A 12 -5.37 -1.48 -0.29
CA LEU A 12 -6.01 -0.61 -1.28
C LEU A 12 -5.08 0.54 -1.64
N LEU A 13 -5.15 0.95 -2.90
CA LEU A 13 -4.43 2.11 -3.41
C LEU A 13 -5.45 3.20 -3.70
N CYS A 14 -5.17 4.41 -3.28
CA CYS A 14 -6.06 5.55 -3.52
C CYS A 14 -5.27 6.84 -3.64
N ASP A 15 -5.93 7.86 -4.21
CA ASP A 15 -5.29 9.16 -4.40
C ASP A 15 -5.09 9.89 -3.07
N ASP A 16 -6.06 9.77 -2.18
CA ASP A 16 -6.05 10.51 -0.91
C ASP A 16 -6.82 9.78 0.17
N VAL A 17 -6.45 10.06 1.41
CA VAL A 17 -7.13 9.56 2.61
C VAL A 17 -7.43 10.75 3.49
N ARG A 18 -8.67 10.87 3.94
CA ARG A 18 -9.07 11.91 4.88
C ARG A 18 -9.64 11.29 6.14
N GLN A 19 -9.29 11.88 7.26
CA GLN A 19 -9.91 11.52 8.53
C GLN A 19 -10.99 12.54 8.82
N GLU A 20 -12.22 12.06 8.96
CA GLU A 20 -13.36 12.92 9.22
C GLU A 20 -13.46 13.23 10.71
N THR A 21 -14.26 14.24 11.03
CA THR A 21 -14.61 14.53 12.41
C THR A 21 -15.28 13.28 13.00
N GLY A 22 -14.81 12.82 14.14
CA GLY A 22 -15.29 11.58 14.74
C GLY A 22 -14.42 10.36 14.44
N GLY A 23 -13.37 10.52 13.65
CA GLY A 23 -12.33 9.50 13.47
C GLY A 23 -12.54 8.53 12.32
N LYS A 24 -13.60 8.65 11.55
CA LYS A 24 -13.80 7.80 10.36
C LYS A 24 -12.87 8.21 9.25
N PHE A 25 -12.47 7.24 8.44
CA PHE A 25 -11.63 7.50 7.27
C PHE A 25 -12.45 7.46 5.98
N SER A 26 -12.12 8.38 5.08
CA SER A 26 -12.64 8.39 3.71
C SER A 26 -11.48 8.15 2.76
N LEU A 27 -11.62 7.15 1.91
CA LEU A 27 -10.64 6.83 0.87
C LEU A 27 -11.15 7.39 -0.44
N MET A 28 -10.35 8.22 -1.11
CA MET A 28 -10.77 8.90 -2.32
C MET A 28 -9.90 8.51 -3.49
N GLY A 29 -10.55 8.16 -4.63
CA GLY A 29 -9.85 7.80 -5.83
C GLY A 29 -9.16 6.45 -5.74
N LEU A 30 -9.92 5.39 -5.45
CA LEU A 30 -9.39 4.03 -5.46
C LEU A 30 -8.93 3.68 -6.88
N PHE A 31 -7.73 3.10 -7.02
CA PHE A 31 -7.20 2.77 -8.33
C PHE A 31 -6.35 1.50 -8.28
N GLU A 32 -6.13 0.91 -9.44
CA GLU A 32 -5.26 -0.24 -9.65
C GLU A 32 -4.15 0.05 -10.65
N THR A 33 -4.33 1.10 -11.46
CA THR A 33 -3.44 1.45 -12.54
C THR A 33 -3.09 2.93 -12.50
N ILE A 34 -1.82 3.22 -12.69
CA ILE A 34 -1.31 4.58 -12.89
C ILE A 34 -1.03 4.73 -14.39
N PHE A 35 -1.52 5.84 -14.98
CA PHE A 35 -1.28 6.17 -16.38
C PHE A 35 -0.33 7.35 -16.46
N ALA A 36 0.68 7.26 -17.33
CA ALA A 36 1.67 8.31 -17.54
C ALA A 36 1.86 8.60 -19.01
N GLN A 37 2.15 9.85 -19.35
CA GLN A 37 2.37 10.27 -20.74
C GLN A 37 3.69 9.74 -21.29
N SER A 38 4.70 9.66 -20.45
CA SER A 38 6.04 9.23 -20.85
C SER A 38 6.79 8.67 -19.65
N PHE A 39 7.90 7.99 -19.93
CA PHE A 39 8.75 7.37 -18.90
C PHE A 39 10.19 7.84 -19.02
N PRO A 40 10.94 7.97 -17.92
CA PRO A 40 10.49 7.76 -16.54
C PRO A 40 9.43 8.78 -16.13
N THR A 41 8.52 8.38 -15.24
CA THR A 41 7.49 9.27 -14.73
C THR A 41 7.59 9.39 -13.22
N VAL A 42 7.19 10.56 -12.70
CA VAL A 42 7.09 10.78 -11.26
C VAL A 42 5.62 10.95 -10.91
N HIS A 43 5.10 10.04 -10.09
CA HIS A 43 3.72 10.14 -9.60
C HIS A 43 3.73 10.97 -8.32
N PRO A 44 2.99 12.11 -8.28
CA PRO A 44 3.18 13.07 -7.20
C PRO A 44 2.73 12.58 -5.84
N ARG A 45 1.62 11.80 -5.77
CA ARG A 45 1.11 11.36 -4.49
C ARG A 45 0.12 10.21 -4.65
N PHE A 46 0.22 9.22 -3.77
CA PHE A 46 -0.82 8.21 -3.58
C PHE A 46 -0.70 7.61 -2.18
N ALA A 47 -1.77 6.95 -1.75
CA ALA A 47 -1.81 6.29 -0.46
C ALA A 47 -1.94 4.79 -0.62
N VAL A 48 -1.25 4.05 0.26
CA VAL A 48 -1.41 2.61 0.42
C VAL A 48 -2.10 2.39 1.75
N VAL A 49 -3.25 1.74 1.72
CA VAL A 49 -4.07 1.49 2.91
C VAL A 49 -4.12 -0.01 3.17
N ASN A 50 -3.54 -0.42 4.28
CA ASN A 50 -3.54 -1.82 4.73
C ASN A 50 -4.49 -1.97 5.91
N GLU A 51 -5.31 -3.02 5.88
CA GLU A 51 -6.11 -3.37 7.04
C GLU A 51 -5.54 -4.62 7.71
N TRP A 52 -5.26 -4.50 9.01
CA TRP A 52 -4.82 -5.59 9.85
C TRP A 52 -5.93 -5.95 10.83
N ARG A 53 -6.21 -7.24 10.99
CA ARG A 53 -7.25 -7.73 11.90
C ARG A 53 -6.78 -8.92 12.71
N GLY A 54 -7.41 -9.09 13.87
CA GLY A 54 -7.28 -10.30 14.65
C GLY A 54 -6.00 -10.41 15.45
N GLY A 55 -5.32 -9.29 15.66
CA GLY A 55 -4.04 -9.30 16.37
C GLY A 55 -4.09 -8.60 17.72
N ARG A 56 -3.09 -8.91 18.52
CA ARG A 56 -2.85 -8.27 19.81
C ARG A 56 -1.35 -8.26 20.09
N GLY A 57 -0.85 -7.11 20.49
CA GLY A 57 0.57 -6.92 20.76
C GLY A 57 1.18 -5.84 19.89
N GLU A 58 2.49 -5.80 19.87
CA GLU A 58 3.25 -4.84 19.07
C GLU A 58 3.96 -5.53 17.93
N PHE A 59 3.87 -4.93 16.75
CA PHE A 59 4.45 -5.47 15.53
C PHE A 59 5.05 -4.36 14.68
N LEU A 60 6.02 -4.70 13.86
CA LEU A 60 6.58 -3.79 12.88
C LEU A 60 6.02 -4.16 11.50
N ALA A 61 5.25 -3.25 10.92
CA ALA A 61 4.72 -3.41 9.57
C ALA A 61 5.61 -2.64 8.60
N LYS A 62 5.87 -3.23 7.45
CA LYS A 62 6.67 -2.63 6.41
C LYS A 62 5.95 -2.77 5.08
N THR A 63 5.95 -1.71 4.28
CA THR A 63 5.41 -1.73 2.92
C THR A 63 6.54 -1.38 1.97
N ARG A 64 6.77 -2.24 0.98
CA ARG A 64 7.79 -2.06 -0.04
C ARG A 64 7.16 -1.95 -1.41
N LEU A 65 7.63 -0.99 -2.18
CA LEU A 65 7.32 -0.93 -3.61
C LEU A 65 8.44 -1.64 -4.36
N LEU A 66 8.09 -2.71 -5.05
CA LEU A 66 9.05 -3.50 -5.83
C LEU A 66 8.89 -3.20 -7.30
N GLY A 67 9.99 -3.30 -8.03
CA GLY A 67 10.00 -3.22 -9.49
C GLY A 67 9.29 -4.40 -10.14
N PRO A 68 9.16 -4.39 -11.48
CA PRO A 68 8.56 -5.51 -12.21
C PRO A 68 9.28 -6.85 -12.00
N ASP A 69 10.55 -6.82 -11.61
CA ASP A 69 11.32 -8.02 -11.28
C ASP A 69 10.90 -8.68 -9.94
N LYS A 70 10.04 -8.01 -9.16
CA LYS A 70 9.58 -8.44 -7.82
C LYS A 70 10.69 -8.49 -6.76
N THR A 71 11.85 -7.92 -7.03
CA THR A 71 12.98 -7.96 -6.11
C THR A 71 13.60 -6.60 -5.84
N SER A 72 13.68 -5.74 -6.86
CA SER A 72 14.26 -4.40 -6.71
C SER A 72 13.35 -3.53 -5.85
N VAL A 73 13.85 -3.07 -4.71
CA VAL A 73 13.07 -2.21 -3.81
C VAL A 73 13.22 -0.76 -4.25
N LEU A 74 12.13 -0.16 -4.71
CA LEU A 74 12.10 1.24 -5.18
C LEU A 74 11.78 2.20 -4.06
N ALA A 75 10.98 1.76 -3.09
CA ALA A 75 10.57 2.58 -1.95
C ALA A 75 10.15 1.68 -0.80
N GLU A 76 10.24 2.21 0.42
CA GLU A 76 9.93 1.43 1.61
C GLU A 76 9.42 2.37 2.70
N SER A 77 8.45 1.90 3.47
CA SER A 77 7.97 2.60 4.66
C SER A 77 7.75 1.60 5.78
N GLU A 78 7.89 2.07 7.01
CA GLU A 78 7.68 1.26 8.21
C GLU A 78 6.64 1.93 9.09
N SER A 79 5.87 1.13 9.81
CA SER A 79 5.00 1.63 10.86
C SER A 79 4.93 0.62 12.00
N LYS A 80 4.78 1.15 13.20
CA LYS A 80 4.65 0.35 14.40
C LYS A 80 3.17 0.12 14.67
N LEU A 81 2.77 -1.13 14.72
CA LEU A 81 1.39 -1.50 15.04
C LEU A 81 1.30 -1.81 16.53
N SER A 82 0.43 -1.08 17.23
CA SER A 82 0.13 -1.37 18.64
C SER A 82 -1.33 -1.79 18.70
N LEU A 83 -1.57 -3.10 18.85
CA LEU A 83 -2.89 -3.70 18.77
C LEU A 83 -3.34 -4.15 20.15
N PHE A 84 -4.47 -3.61 20.60
CA PHE A 84 -4.98 -3.87 21.95
C PHE A 84 -6.24 -4.72 21.96
N ASN A 85 -6.94 -4.82 20.82
CA ASN A 85 -8.22 -5.50 20.73
C ASN A 85 -8.31 -6.33 19.46
N GLU A 86 -8.39 -7.65 19.62
CA GLU A 86 -8.42 -8.60 18.50
C GLU A 86 -9.66 -8.45 17.62
N THR A 87 -10.72 -7.81 18.12
CA THR A 87 -11.95 -7.61 17.34
C THR A 87 -11.95 -6.35 16.50
N HIS A 88 -11.03 -5.44 16.76
CA HIS A 88 -10.93 -4.17 16.03
C HIS A 88 -9.98 -4.27 14.85
N ARG A 89 -10.32 -3.56 13.77
CA ARG A 89 -9.38 -3.37 12.68
C ARG A 89 -8.34 -2.32 13.04
N HIS A 90 -7.18 -2.42 12.42
CA HIS A 90 -6.20 -1.35 12.39
C HIS A 90 -5.93 -0.99 10.94
N LEU A 91 -6.11 0.27 10.59
CA LEU A 91 -5.74 0.78 9.26
C LEU A 91 -4.36 1.40 9.34
N ASP A 92 -3.45 0.85 8.54
CA ASP A 92 -2.09 1.33 8.39
C ASP A 92 -2.02 2.06 7.05
N ILE A 93 -1.83 3.37 7.12
CA ILE A 93 -1.91 4.25 5.96
C ILE A 93 -0.52 4.82 5.70
N SER A 94 0.00 4.56 4.50
CA SER A 94 1.29 5.09 4.04
C SER A 94 1.04 6.04 2.88
N ILE A 95 1.52 7.28 2.99
CA ILE A 95 1.44 8.24 1.90
C ILE A 95 2.78 8.25 1.18
N ARG A 96 2.73 8.07 -0.15
CA ARG A 96 3.92 8.08 -1.00
C ARG A 96 3.93 9.36 -1.81
N PHE A 97 5.06 10.05 -1.80
CA PHE A 97 5.26 11.30 -2.54
C PHE A 97 6.34 11.11 -3.60
N ASN A 98 6.12 11.71 -4.77
CA ASN A 98 7.14 11.80 -5.83
C ASN A 98 7.80 10.46 -6.13
N THR A 99 6.97 9.45 -6.34
CA THR A 99 7.45 8.11 -6.66
C THR A 99 7.82 8.00 -8.13
N THR A 100 9.07 7.60 -8.42
CA THR A 100 9.54 7.45 -9.78
C THR A 100 9.29 6.04 -10.29
N PHE A 101 8.62 5.95 -11.44
CA PHE A 101 8.45 4.70 -12.15
C PHE A 101 9.26 4.77 -13.45
N PRO A 102 10.38 4.02 -13.55
CA PRO A 102 11.30 4.14 -14.69
C PRO A 102 10.70 3.69 -16.02
N VAL A 103 9.90 2.65 -15.98
CA VAL A 103 9.34 2.00 -17.18
C VAL A 103 7.89 1.60 -16.94
N PRO A 104 7.09 1.43 -17.99
CA PRO A 104 5.77 0.81 -17.84
C PRO A 104 5.92 -0.66 -17.43
N GLY A 105 4.94 -1.18 -16.71
CA GLY A 105 4.94 -2.57 -16.28
C GLY A 105 4.10 -2.77 -15.04
N THR A 106 4.12 -3.99 -14.51
CA THR A 106 3.47 -4.32 -13.26
C THR A 106 4.49 -4.22 -12.13
N TYR A 107 4.28 -3.26 -11.26
CA TYR A 107 5.03 -3.10 -10.01
C TYR A 107 4.29 -3.84 -8.90
N TRP A 108 4.94 -4.02 -7.76
CA TRP A 108 4.36 -4.83 -6.69
C TRP A 108 4.49 -4.10 -5.37
N LEU A 109 3.44 -4.17 -4.57
CA LEU A 109 3.49 -3.73 -3.18
C LEU A 109 3.56 -4.98 -2.32
N GLU A 110 4.64 -5.07 -1.56
CA GLU A 110 4.88 -6.17 -0.64
C GLU A 110 4.71 -5.68 0.78
N MET A 111 3.86 -6.35 1.54
CA MET A 111 3.64 -6.04 2.95
C MET A 111 4.30 -7.10 3.81
N LEU A 112 5.07 -6.63 4.80
CA LEU A 112 5.79 -7.49 5.73
C LEU A 112 5.33 -7.18 7.16
N LEU A 113 5.26 -8.21 7.97
CA LEU A 113 4.99 -8.07 9.40
C LEU A 113 6.12 -8.78 10.14
N ASP A 114 6.85 -8.03 10.97
CA ASP A 114 8.04 -8.52 11.68
C ASP A 114 8.99 -9.28 10.74
N GLY A 115 9.17 -8.75 9.53
CA GLY A 115 10.08 -9.32 8.53
C GLY A 115 9.52 -10.43 7.68
N GLU A 116 8.31 -10.92 7.94
CA GLU A 116 7.67 -11.96 7.17
C GLU A 116 6.64 -11.39 6.22
N ARG A 117 6.59 -11.91 4.98
CA ARG A 117 5.61 -11.45 4.01
C ARG A 117 4.19 -11.79 4.47
N ALA A 118 3.35 -10.76 4.56
CA ALA A 118 1.94 -10.89 4.88
C ALA A 118 1.06 -10.80 3.64
N GLY A 119 1.53 -10.16 2.58
CA GLY A 119 0.76 -10.04 1.35
C GLY A 119 1.55 -9.35 0.25
N MET A 120 1.03 -9.42 -0.96
CA MET A 120 1.61 -8.75 -2.12
C MET A 120 0.50 -8.46 -3.12
N VAL A 121 0.44 -7.22 -3.61
CA VAL A 121 -0.57 -6.80 -4.58
C VAL A 121 0.10 -6.10 -5.76
N PRO A 122 -0.45 -6.24 -6.98
CA PRO A 122 0.10 -5.58 -8.15
C PRO A 122 -0.32 -4.12 -8.24
N LEU A 123 0.53 -3.32 -8.87
CA LEU A 123 0.25 -1.95 -9.27
C LEU A 123 0.66 -1.83 -10.74
N ALA A 124 -0.31 -1.71 -11.62
CA ALA A 124 -0.03 -1.54 -13.04
C ALA A 124 0.34 -0.08 -13.33
N VAL A 125 1.43 0.12 -14.08
CA VAL A 125 1.85 1.44 -14.53
C VAL A 125 1.96 1.38 -16.05
N GLN A 126 1.11 2.13 -16.74
CA GLN A 126 0.94 2.05 -18.19
C GLN A 126 1.10 3.42 -18.82
N GLN A 127 1.49 3.42 -20.09
CA GLN A 127 1.54 4.64 -20.87
C GLN A 127 0.12 5.06 -21.24
N ALA A 128 -0.20 6.33 -21.02
CA ALA A 128 -1.50 6.89 -21.40
C ALA A 128 -1.70 6.79 -22.92
N GLY A 129 -2.93 6.50 -23.32
CA GLY A 129 -3.27 6.28 -24.73
C GLY A 129 -3.14 4.83 -25.18
N GLN A 130 -2.65 3.94 -24.31
CA GLN A 130 -2.58 2.50 -24.57
C GLN A 130 -3.65 1.71 -23.83
N GLN A 131 -4.65 2.41 -23.29
CA GLN A 131 -5.75 1.73 -22.62
C GLN A 131 -6.62 1.02 -23.66
N PRO A 132 -7.24 -0.10 -23.28
CA PRO A 132 -8.21 -0.76 -24.14
C PRO A 132 -9.34 0.20 -24.52
N VAL A 133 -9.79 0.12 -25.76
CA VAL A 133 -10.95 0.87 -26.22
C VAL A 133 -12.21 0.07 -25.86
N HIS A 134 -13.12 0.72 -25.19
CA HIS A 134 -14.37 0.10 -24.75
C HIS A 134 -15.51 0.48 -25.65
#